data_fdfe58a6881e28e2cbe679bacf6e28c2
#
_entry.id   fdfe58a6881e28e2cbe679bacf6e28c2
#
_cell.length_a   1.000
_cell.length_b   1.000
_cell.length_c   1.000
_cell.angle_alpha   90.00
_cell.angle_beta   90.00
_cell.angle_gamma   90.00
#
_symmetry.space_group_name_H-M   'P 1'
#
loop_
_entity.id
_entity.type
_entity.pdbx_description
1 polymer ?
#
loop_
_entity_poly.entity_id
_entity_poly.type
_entity_poly.pdbx_seq_one_letter_code
_entity_poly.pdbx_strand_id
1 'polypeptide(L)'
;EISECLVGSEMCIRDSSMKKGLVIKNTGSWYLVKTDDGEMVECKIKGNFRLKGIRSTNPIAVGDRVQIAPNTEGTAFIAEIEDRKNYIIRRASNLSKQSHIIAANLDQCMLVVTVNYPETSTIFIDRFLASAEAYQVPVCLVFNKVDRYTEEELHYLEGLIHLYTCIGYPCFRISALEGTGVAELKEALKGKVTLFSGHSGVGKSTLINAILPEQQLKTGEISAYHNKGMHTTTFSEMFPVDEENGYICLLYTSPSPRDTR
;
A
#
# COMPACT_ATOMS: atom_id res chain seq x y z
N GLU A 1 48.89 31.60 19.29
CA GLU A 1 49.18 30.81 18.09
C GLU A 1 48.76 29.38 18.31
N ILE A 2 48.09 28.80 17.34
CA ILE A 2 47.61 27.41 17.23
C ILE A 2 46.26 27.17 17.89
N SER A 3 45.20 27.53 17.17
CA SER A 3 43.89 26.92 17.30
C SER A 3 43.05 27.19 16.06
N GLU A 4 43.51 26.72 14.94
CA GLU A 4 42.71 26.57 13.72
C GLU A 4 43.07 25.21 13.12
N CYS A 5 42.19 24.26 13.16
CA CYS A 5 42.01 23.15 12.23
C CYS A 5 41.28 21.99 12.86
N LEU A 6 39.97 22.06 13.01
CA LEU A 6 39.11 20.87 13.15
C LEU A 6 37.64 21.20 12.91
N VAL A 7 37.35 22.00 11.85
CA VAL A 7 36.01 22.21 11.34
C VAL A 7 36.10 22.16 9.80
N GLY A 8 36.29 20.98 9.25
CA GLY A 8 36.45 20.89 7.80
C GLY A 8 36.22 19.54 7.15
N SER A 9 35.91 18.48 7.91
CA SER A 9 35.76 17.14 7.31
C SER A 9 34.34 16.57 7.23
N GLU A 10 33.36 17.24 7.85
CA GLU A 10 31.95 16.76 7.76
C GLU A 10 31.08 17.48 6.72
N MET A 11 31.60 18.51 6.07
CA MET A 11 30.79 19.35 5.17
C MET A 11 31.01 19.09 3.68
N CYS A 12 31.94 18.24 3.30
CA CYS A 12 32.23 17.94 1.89
C CYS A 12 31.65 16.64 1.33
N ILE A 13 30.88 15.85 2.11
CA ILE A 13 30.23 14.62 1.63
C ILE A 13 28.79 14.89 1.13
N ARG A 14 28.33 16.13 1.15
CA ARG A 14 26.89 16.44 0.98
C ARG A 14 26.38 16.54 -0.46
N ASP A 15 27.21 16.58 -1.50
CA ASP A 15 26.66 16.99 -2.81
C ASP A 15 26.94 16.09 -4.02
N SER A 16 27.66 14.97 -3.91
CA SER A 16 28.05 14.26 -5.13
C SER A 16 27.49 12.86 -5.35
N SER A 17 26.61 12.32 -4.49
CA SER A 17 26.11 10.95 -4.68
C SER A 17 24.71 10.65 -4.12
N MET A 18 23.90 11.64 -3.82
CA MET A 18 22.52 11.35 -3.43
C MET A 18 21.69 10.92 -4.63
N LYS A 19 21.08 9.73 -4.57
CA LYS A 19 20.15 9.23 -5.57
C LYS A 19 18.72 9.38 -5.07
N LYS A 20 17.79 9.68 -5.97
CA LYS A 20 16.36 9.65 -5.69
C LYS A 20 15.79 8.29 -6.04
N GLY A 21 14.74 7.88 -5.33
CA GLY A 21 14.07 6.62 -5.59
C GLY A 21 12.73 6.47 -4.90
N LEU A 22 12.04 5.40 -5.25
CA LEU A 22 10.73 5.00 -4.74
C LEU A 22 10.89 3.83 -3.77
N VAL A 23 10.31 3.93 -2.58
CA VAL A 23 10.27 2.82 -1.62
C VAL A 23 9.24 1.79 -2.10
N ILE A 24 9.71 0.61 -2.51
CA ILE A 24 8.86 -0.46 -3.04
C ILE A 24 8.61 -1.60 -2.04
N LYS A 25 9.45 -1.72 -1.00
CA LYS A 25 9.26 -2.73 0.05
C LYS A 25 9.71 -2.18 1.40
N ASN A 26 8.92 -2.53 2.43
CA ASN A 26 9.20 -2.18 3.82
C ASN A 26 9.08 -3.43 4.68
N THR A 27 10.17 -3.85 5.32
CA THR A 27 10.21 -5.00 6.23
C THR A 27 10.33 -4.58 7.70
N GLY A 28 10.08 -3.30 7.99
CA GLY A 28 10.20 -2.72 9.34
C GLY A 28 11.61 -2.21 9.68
N SER A 29 12.64 -2.96 9.38
CA SER A 29 14.04 -2.58 9.63
C SER A 29 14.81 -2.21 8.36
N TRP A 30 14.36 -2.71 7.23
CA TRP A 30 14.96 -2.51 5.91
C TRP A 30 13.93 -2.04 4.90
N TYR A 31 14.41 -1.25 3.95
CA TYR A 31 13.64 -0.71 2.84
C TYR A 31 14.32 -1.10 1.54
N LEU A 32 13.55 -1.55 0.57
CA LEU A 32 14.02 -1.69 -0.79
C LEU A 32 13.57 -0.47 -1.58
N VAL A 33 14.52 0.24 -2.14
CA VAL A 33 14.31 1.45 -2.92
C VAL A 33 14.68 1.20 -4.37
N LYS A 34 13.74 1.45 -5.29
CA LYS A 34 14.02 1.51 -6.72
C LYS A 34 14.45 2.93 -7.05
N THR A 35 15.70 3.12 -7.43
CA THR A 35 16.21 4.43 -7.84
C THR A 35 15.62 4.87 -9.18
N ASP A 36 15.70 6.15 -9.48
CA ASP A 36 15.25 6.69 -10.78
C ASP A 36 16.05 6.13 -11.96
N ASP A 37 17.28 5.64 -11.70
CA ASP A 37 18.13 4.93 -12.68
C ASP A 37 17.72 3.46 -12.86
N GLY A 38 16.71 2.97 -12.10
CA GLY A 38 16.21 1.60 -12.15
C GLY A 38 16.95 0.59 -11.26
N GLU A 39 17.95 1.01 -10.49
CA GLU A 39 18.65 0.13 -9.56
C GLU A 39 17.80 -0.19 -8.32
N MET A 40 17.92 -1.40 -7.82
CA MET A 40 17.32 -1.83 -6.55
C MET A 40 18.35 -1.76 -5.44
N VAL A 41 18.11 -0.89 -4.45
CA VAL A 41 19.05 -0.61 -3.36
C VAL A 41 18.42 -0.92 -2.01
N GLU A 42 19.10 -1.75 -1.21
CA GLU A 42 18.69 -1.98 0.18
C GLU A 42 19.12 -0.82 1.06
N CYS A 43 18.16 -0.26 1.78
CA CYS A 43 18.35 0.95 2.57
C CYS A 43 17.97 0.73 4.04
N LYS A 44 18.65 1.46 4.91
CA LYS A 44 18.31 1.62 6.33
C LYS A 44 17.98 3.08 6.65
N ILE A 45 17.32 3.30 7.78
CA ILE A 45 17.15 4.63 8.35
C ILE A 45 18.32 4.93 9.28
N LYS A 46 18.90 6.12 9.18
CA LYS A 46 19.90 6.60 10.14
C LYS A 46 19.20 6.93 11.48
N GLY A 47 19.76 6.49 12.62
CA GLY A 47 19.10 6.50 13.93
C GLY A 47 18.51 7.82 14.45
N ASN A 48 18.88 8.97 13.86
CA ASN A 48 18.35 10.31 14.20
C ASN A 48 17.27 10.81 13.24
N PHE A 49 16.71 9.94 12.39
CA PHE A 49 15.71 10.32 11.42
C PHE A 49 14.36 10.60 12.11
N ARG A 50 14.08 11.87 12.36
CA ARG A 50 12.79 12.33 12.92
C ARG A 50 12.07 13.16 11.87
N LEU A 51 10.99 12.62 11.33
CA LEU A 51 10.04 13.42 10.55
C LEU A 51 9.40 14.47 11.46
N LYS A 52 9.50 15.74 11.09
CA LYS A 52 8.81 16.83 11.78
C LYS A 52 7.31 16.54 11.75
N GLY A 53 6.71 16.30 12.92
CA GLY A 53 5.25 16.19 13.09
C GLY A 53 4.63 14.80 13.04
N ILE A 54 5.35 13.73 12.66
CA ILE A 54 4.80 12.38 12.62
C ILE A 54 5.36 11.55 13.79
N ARG A 55 4.51 11.23 14.76
CA ARG A 55 4.81 10.26 15.83
C ARG A 55 4.50 8.85 15.35
N SER A 56 5.32 8.32 14.44
CA SER A 56 5.23 6.94 13.97
C SER A 56 6.48 6.17 14.35
N THR A 57 6.31 4.90 14.72
CA THR A 57 7.43 3.97 14.94
C THR A 57 8.15 3.61 13.64
N ASN A 58 7.47 3.74 12.50
CA ASN A 58 8.02 3.54 11.18
C ASN A 58 7.64 4.72 10.28
N PRO A 59 8.53 5.69 10.12
CA PRO A 59 8.22 6.94 9.42
C PRO A 59 8.13 6.78 7.90
N ILE A 60 8.66 5.69 7.33
CA ILE A 60 8.73 5.45 5.88
C ILE A 60 7.74 4.36 5.49
N ALA A 61 6.97 4.62 4.45
CA ALA A 61 5.99 3.70 3.88
C ALA A 61 6.35 3.34 2.43
N VAL A 62 5.76 2.28 1.90
CA VAL A 62 5.81 2.01 0.46
C VAL A 62 5.12 3.14 -0.29
N GLY A 63 5.67 3.51 -1.45
CA GLY A 63 5.20 4.67 -2.23
C GLY A 63 5.86 6.00 -1.84
N ASP A 64 6.67 6.05 -0.76
CA ASP A 64 7.46 7.25 -0.47
C ASP A 64 8.55 7.47 -1.51
N ARG A 65 8.68 8.74 -1.94
CA ARG A 65 9.84 9.20 -2.69
C ARG A 65 10.92 9.62 -1.69
N VAL A 66 12.12 9.09 -1.85
CA VAL A 66 13.21 9.28 -0.89
C VAL A 66 14.50 9.66 -1.58
N GLN A 67 15.36 10.35 -0.84
CA GLN A 67 16.76 10.54 -1.20
C GLN A 67 17.61 9.57 -0.40
N ILE A 68 18.48 8.84 -1.09
CA ILE A 68 19.36 7.85 -0.49
C ILE A 68 20.82 8.27 -0.66
N ALA A 69 21.59 8.06 0.40
CA ALA A 69 23.04 8.26 0.40
C ALA A 69 23.74 6.89 0.41
N PRO A 70 24.63 6.60 -0.54
CA PRO A 70 25.37 5.34 -0.57
C PRO A 70 26.24 5.20 0.67
N ASN A 71 26.40 3.96 1.16
CA ASN A 71 27.32 3.60 2.22
C ASN A 71 28.49 2.80 1.63
N THR A 72 29.60 2.79 2.32
CA THR A 72 30.83 2.07 1.91
C THR A 72 30.66 0.54 1.87
N GLU A 73 29.57 0.00 2.45
CA GLU A 73 29.30 -1.45 2.57
C GLU A 73 28.30 -2.00 1.54
N GLY A 74 28.02 -1.26 0.45
CA GLY A 74 27.06 -1.71 -0.57
C GLY A 74 25.57 -1.55 -0.18
N THR A 75 25.28 -0.95 0.99
CA THR A 75 23.95 -0.53 1.43
C THR A 75 23.81 0.98 1.31
N ALA A 76 22.60 1.51 1.46
CA ALA A 76 22.39 2.95 1.50
C ALA A 76 21.59 3.36 2.74
N PHE A 77 21.67 4.64 3.08
CA PHE A 77 20.83 5.26 4.10
C PHE A 77 19.81 6.16 3.45
N ILE A 78 18.57 6.09 3.92
CA ILE A 78 17.54 7.06 3.57
C ILE A 78 17.87 8.34 4.34
N ALA A 79 18.17 9.40 3.59
CA ALA A 79 18.55 10.70 4.10
C ALA A 79 17.36 11.64 4.25
N GLU A 80 16.40 11.57 3.31
CA GLU A 80 15.24 12.47 3.26
C GLU A 80 14.04 11.76 2.64
N ILE A 81 12.83 12.16 3.05
CA ILE A 81 11.56 11.78 2.44
C ILE A 81 10.97 13.02 1.81
N GLU A 82 10.58 12.93 0.53
CA GLU A 82 9.87 14.00 -0.15
C GLU A 82 8.44 14.17 0.40
N ASP A 83 7.84 15.32 0.19
CA ASP A 83 6.48 15.61 0.64
C ASP A 83 5.48 14.63 -0.01
N ARG A 84 4.59 14.09 0.82
CA ARG A 84 3.55 13.15 0.38
C ARG A 84 2.35 13.91 -0.14
N LYS A 85 1.83 13.51 -1.30
CA LYS A 85 0.54 14.02 -1.79
C LYS A 85 -0.64 13.50 -0.96
N ASN A 86 -0.57 12.25 -0.52
CA ASN A 86 -1.54 11.57 0.33
C ASN A 86 -0.93 10.32 0.98
N TYR A 87 -1.66 9.71 1.89
CA TYR A 87 -1.27 8.46 2.53
C TYR A 87 -2.46 7.78 3.20
N ILE A 88 -2.35 6.49 3.50
CA ILE A 88 -3.33 5.75 4.32
C ILE A 88 -2.66 5.30 5.61
N ILE A 89 -3.37 5.47 6.73
CA ILE A 89 -2.92 5.04 8.05
C ILE A 89 -3.72 3.84 8.54
N ARG A 90 -3.06 3.02 9.35
CA ARG A 90 -3.70 2.04 10.22
C ARG A 90 -3.54 2.50 11.66
N ARG A 91 -4.64 2.57 12.40
CA ARG A 91 -4.57 2.77 13.85
C ARG A 91 -4.10 1.48 14.52
N ALA A 92 -3.17 1.57 15.46
CA ALA A 92 -2.82 0.42 16.29
C ALA A 92 -4.00 0.05 17.17
N SER A 93 -4.32 -1.24 17.26
CA SER A 93 -5.42 -1.78 18.08
C SER A 93 -5.20 -1.62 19.58
N ASN A 94 -3.98 -1.39 20.00
CA ASN A 94 -3.63 -1.13 21.40
C ASN A 94 -3.58 0.37 21.65
N LEU A 95 -3.96 0.80 22.86
CA LEU A 95 -3.99 2.14 23.44
C LEU A 95 -2.80 3.09 23.14
N SER A 96 -1.82 2.66 22.33
CA SER A 96 -0.76 3.52 21.83
C SER A 96 -1.34 4.49 20.79
N LYS A 97 -1.20 5.78 21.04
CA LYS A 97 -1.56 6.88 20.12
C LYS A 97 -0.74 6.88 18.81
N GLN A 98 -0.17 5.73 18.43
CA GLN A 98 0.70 5.59 17.26
C GLN A 98 -0.09 5.07 16.08
N SER A 99 -0.12 5.84 15.02
CA SER A 99 -0.64 5.42 13.72
C SER A 99 0.51 4.94 12.84
N HIS A 100 0.28 3.87 12.09
CA HIS A 100 1.24 3.38 11.10
C HIS A 100 0.79 3.82 9.71
N ILE A 101 1.64 4.51 8.98
CA ILE A 101 1.41 4.79 7.57
C ILE A 101 1.66 3.49 6.80
N ILE A 102 0.68 3.09 6.03
CA ILE A 102 0.66 1.83 5.30
C ILE A 102 1.24 2.00 3.91
N ALA A 103 0.78 3.02 3.20
CA ALA A 103 1.22 3.38 1.87
C ALA A 103 1.05 4.89 1.68
N ALA A 104 1.87 5.48 0.82
CA ALA A 104 1.87 6.90 0.52
C ALA A 104 1.88 7.13 -1.01
N ASN A 105 1.55 8.35 -1.42
CA ASN A 105 1.55 8.80 -2.80
C ASN A 105 0.70 7.93 -3.74
N LEU A 106 -0.47 7.52 -3.24
CA LEU A 106 -1.42 6.68 -3.96
C LEU A 106 -2.18 7.49 -5.02
N ASP A 107 -2.35 6.92 -6.21
CA ASP A 107 -3.23 7.48 -7.23
C ASP A 107 -4.66 7.02 -7.02
N GLN A 108 -4.84 5.80 -6.50
CA GLN A 108 -6.15 5.23 -6.18
C GLN A 108 -6.06 4.08 -5.19
N CYS A 109 -7.21 3.70 -4.63
CA CYS A 109 -7.39 2.49 -3.84
C CYS A 109 -8.49 1.64 -4.45
N MET A 110 -8.22 0.36 -4.67
CA MET A 110 -9.21 -0.65 -5.06
C MET A 110 -9.71 -1.34 -3.80
N LEU A 111 -10.93 -1.01 -3.36
CA LEU A 111 -11.57 -1.69 -2.24
C LEU A 111 -12.29 -2.93 -2.78
N VAL A 112 -11.69 -4.10 -2.55
CA VAL A 112 -12.28 -5.38 -2.96
C VAL A 112 -13.32 -5.81 -1.94
N VAL A 113 -14.54 -5.98 -2.40
CA VAL A 113 -15.72 -6.31 -1.61
C VAL A 113 -16.48 -7.47 -2.23
N THR A 114 -17.32 -8.13 -1.44
CA THR A 114 -18.18 -9.22 -1.88
C THR A 114 -19.55 -9.07 -1.26
N VAL A 115 -20.61 -9.36 -2.04
CA VAL A 115 -21.98 -9.42 -1.52
C VAL A 115 -22.12 -10.56 -0.52
N ASN A 116 -21.50 -11.70 -0.84
CA ASN A 116 -21.46 -12.87 0.02
C ASN A 116 -20.11 -13.63 -0.11
N TYR A 117 -19.82 -14.55 0.80
CA TYR A 117 -18.66 -15.47 0.77
C TYR A 117 -17.26 -14.81 0.86
N PRO A 118 -16.99 -13.96 1.85
CA PRO A 118 -17.81 -13.46 2.97
C PRO A 118 -18.61 -12.22 2.58
N GLU A 119 -19.66 -11.92 3.33
CA GLU A 119 -20.40 -10.68 3.21
C GLU A 119 -19.53 -9.48 3.63
N THR A 120 -19.56 -8.43 2.82
CA THR A 120 -19.00 -7.12 3.14
C THR A 120 -20.14 -6.15 3.41
N SER A 121 -20.31 -5.72 4.66
CA SER A 121 -21.39 -4.80 5.00
C SER A 121 -21.19 -3.42 4.37
N THR A 122 -22.29 -2.76 4.00
CA THR A 122 -22.27 -1.38 3.49
C THR A 122 -21.68 -0.41 4.52
N ILE A 123 -21.90 -0.65 5.82
CA ILE A 123 -21.28 0.14 6.90
C ILE A 123 -19.75 0.11 6.83
N PHE A 124 -19.16 -1.04 6.50
CA PHE A 124 -17.71 -1.12 6.32
C PHE A 124 -17.26 -0.33 5.08
N ILE A 125 -17.98 -0.49 3.97
CA ILE A 125 -17.68 0.25 2.72
C ILE A 125 -17.73 1.75 3.01
N ASP A 126 -18.81 2.25 3.58
CA ASP A 126 -19.01 3.68 3.84
C ASP A 126 -17.95 4.27 4.78
N ARG A 127 -17.58 3.53 5.84
CA ARG A 127 -16.51 3.95 6.75
C ARG A 127 -15.15 3.98 6.06
N PHE A 128 -14.88 3.01 5.18
CA PHE A 128 -13.64 2.98 4.42
C PHE A 128 -13.58 4.18 3.46
N LEU A 129 -14.66 4.44 2.72
CA LEU A 129 -14.77 5.57 1.80
C LEU A 129 -14.56 6.90 2.53
N ALA A 130 -15.26 7.12 3.65
CA ALA A 130 -15.10 8.33 4.46
C ALA A 130 -13.66 8.51 4.98
N SER A 131 -13.00 7.40 5.36
CA SER A 131 -11.60 7.45 5.77
C SER A 131 -10.66 7.79 4.62
N ALA A 132 -10.87 7.20 3.44
CA ALA A 132 -10.06 7.47 2.26
C ALA A 132 -10.20 8.92 1.77
N GLU A 133 -11.41 9.47 1.79
CA GLU A 133 -11.69 10.89 1.51
C GLU A 133 -10.91 11.81 2.45
N ALA A 134 -10.90 11.51 3.75
CA ALA A 134 -10.18 12.31 4.74
C ALA A 134 -8.66 12.37 4.48
N TYR A 135 -8.12 11.36 3.80
CA TYR A 135 -6.71 11.29 3.40
C TYR A 135 -6.48 11.60 1.92
N GLN A 136 -7.49 12.05 1.19
CA GLN A 136 -7.43 12.43 -0.23
C GLN A 136 -6.97 11.27 -1.13
N VAL A 137 -7.42 10.05 -0.85
CA VAL A 137 -7.14 8.87 -1.68
C VAL A 137 -8.41 8.49 -2.44
N PRO A 138 -8.41 8.61 -3.78
CA PRO A 138 -9.53 8.17 -4.62
C PRO A 138 -9.80 6.67 -4.45
N VAL A 139 -11.06 6.25 -4.37
CA VAL A 139 -11.44 4.85 -4.20
C VAL A 139 -12.29 4.38 -5.36
N CYS A 140 -11.98 3.16 -5.84
CA CYS A 140 -12.83 2.37 -6.72
C CYS A 140 -13.31 1.13 -5.97
N LEU A 141 -14.57 0.76 -6.13
CA LEU A 141 -15.14 -0.45 -5.54
C LEU A 141 -15.00 -1.62 -6.52
N VAL A 142 -14.49 -2.75 -6.04
CA VAL A 142 -14.29 -3.96 -6.84
C VAL A 142 -15.15 -5.07 -6.25
N PHE A 143 -16.32 -5.30 -6.82
CA PHE A 143 -17.24 -6.35 -6.42
C PHE A 143 -16.79 -7.67 -7.05
N ASN A 144 -16.15 -8.52 -6.22
CA ASN A 144 -15.58 -9.79 -6.67
C ASN A 144 -16.51 -10.97 -6.40
N LYS A 145 -16.21 -12.12 -7.03
CA LYS A 145 -16.92 -13.41 -6.92
C LYS A 145 -18.32 -13.39 -7.52
N VAL A 146 -18.53 -12.60 -8.56
CA VAL A 146 -19.86 -12.50 -9.22
C VAL A 146 -20.31 -13.83 -9.83
N ASP A 147 -19.37 -14.74 -10.09
CA ASP A 147 -19.61 -16.13 -10.54
C ASP A 147 -20.38 -17.00 -9.52
N ARG A 148 -20.42 -16.58 -8.25
CA ARG A 148 -21.00 -17.35 -7.14
C ARG A 148 -22.36 -16.85 -6.68
N TYR A 149 -22.82 -15.71 -7.20
CA TYR A 149 -24.03 -15.06 -6.72
C TYR A 149 -25.28 -15.63 -7.34
N THR A 150 -26.34 -15.75 -6.54
CA THR A 150 -27.69 -16.04 -6.98
C THR A 150 -28.28 -14.86 -7.75
N GLU A 151 -29.41 -15.06 -8.42
CA GLU A 151 -30.12 -13.97 -9.11
C GLU A 151 -30.51 -12.83 -8.16
N GLU A 152 -30.93 -13.16 -6.93
CA GLU A 152 -31.26 -12.16 -5.90
C GLU A 152 -30.04 -11.37 -5.47
N GLU A 153 -28.88 -12.04 -5.26
CA GLU A 153 -27.62 -11.41 -4.90
C GLU A 153 -27.08 -10.54 -6.04
N LEU A 154 -27.26 -10.96 -7.30
CA LEU A 154 -26.92 -10.15 -8.46
C LEU A 154 -27.80 -8.90 -8.56
N HIS A 155 -29.11 -9.02 -8.30
CA HIS A 155 -29.99 -7.87 -8.27
C HIS A 155 -29.62 -6.89 -7.14
N TYR A 156 -29.27 -7.40 -5.98
CA TYR A 156 -28.76 -6.57 -4.87
C TYR A 156 -27.44 -5.89 -5.24
N LEU A 157 -26.52 -6.59 -5.90
CA LEU A 157 -25.27 -6.04 -6.42
C LEU A 157 -25.51 -4.88 -7.39
N GLU A 158 -26.47 -5.01 -8.32
CA GLU A 158 -26.81 -3.91 -9.25
C GLU A 158 -27.27 -2.66 -8.48
N GLY A 159 -28.07 -2.85 -7.43
CA GLY A 159 -28.48 -1.75 -6.56
C GLY A 159 -27.31 -1.07 -5.87
N LEU A 160 -26.33 -1.83 -5.37
CA LEU A 160 -25.12 -1.28 -4.75
C LEU A 160 -24.26 -0.53 -5.77
N ILE A 161 -24.04 -1.11 -6.96
CA ILE A 161 -23.26 -0.47 -8.02
C ILE A 161 -23.92 0.86 -8.43
N HIS A 162 -25.24 0.86 -8.62
CA HIS A 162 -25.98 2.07 -8.94
C HIS A 162 -25.79 3.14 -7.85
N LEU A 163 -25.98 2.77 -6.57
CA LEU A 163 -25.83 3.67 -5.43
C LEU A 163 -24.44 4.33 -5.41
N TYR A 164 -23.39 3.51 -5.41
CA TYR A 164 -22.03 4.03 -5.28
C TYR A 164 -21.57 4.81 -6.52
N THR A 165 -22.00 4.41 -7.70
CA THR A 165 -21.72 5.15 -8.94
C THR A 165 -22.43 6.52 -8.95
N CYS A 166 -23.67 6.61 -8.48
CA CYS A 166 -24.41 7.88 -8.36
C CYS A 166 -23.72 8.88 -7.43
N ILE A 167 -23.04 8.40 -6.39
CA ILE A 167 -22.30 9.27 -5.46
C ILE A 167 -20.82 9.45 -5.88
N GLY A 168 -20.42 8.96 -7.06
CA GLY A 168 -19.15 9.28 -7.69
C GLY A 168 -18.03 8.24 -7.53
N TYR A 169 -18.31 7.04 -6.99
CA TYR A 169 -17.30 5.98 -6.89
C TYR A 169 -17.37 5.02 -8.07
N PRO A 170 -16.28 4.87 -8.85
CA PRO A 170 -16.21 3.84 -9.90
C PRO A 170 -16.37 2.44 -9.31
N CYS A 171 -17.18 1.60 -9.99
CA CYS A 171 -17.46 0.25 -9.57
C CYS A 171 -17.09 -0.75 -10.66
N PHE A 172 -16.43 -1.86 -10.28
CA PHE A 172 -16.07 -2.96 -11.16
C PHE A 172 -16.78 -4.24 -10.72
N ARG A 173 -17.28 -5.02 -11.67
CA ARG A 173 -17.84 -6.37 -11.48
C ARG A 173 -16.82 -7.40 -11.90
N ILE A 174 -16.36 -8.22 -10.96
CA ILE A 174 -15.20 -9.09 -11.18
C ILE A 174 -15.53 -10.53 -10.75
N SER A 175 -15.12 -11.49 -11.57
CA SER A 175 -14.79 -12.84 -11.11
C SER A 175 -13.30 -13.06 -11.32
N ALA A 176 -12.55 -12.99 -10.22
CA ALA A 176 -11.11 -13.27 -10.27
C ALA A 176 -10.80 -14.71 -10.67
N LEU A 177 -11.75 -15.63 -10.42
CA LEU A 177 -11.60 -17.06 -10.75
C LEU A 177 -11.82 -17.31 -12.25
N GLU A 178 -12.86 -16.72 -12.83
CA GLU A 178 -13.25 -16.90 -14.25
C GLU A 178 -12.60 -15.87 -15.19
N GLY A 179 -11.98 -14.83 -14.63
CA GLY A 179 -11.36 -13.76 -15.40
C GLY A 179 -12.33 -12.66 -15.86
N THR A 180 -13.61 -12.75 -15.50
CA THR A 180 -14.62 -11.74 -15.86
C THR A 180 -14.24 -10.37 -15.31
N GLY A 181 -14.22 -9.33 -16.15
CA GLY A 181 -13.90 -7.93 -15.78
C GLY A 181 -12.45 -7.66 -15.45
N VAL A 182 -11.56 -8.68 -15.39
CA VAL A 182 -10.15 -8.51 -15.04
C VAL A 182 -9.39 -7.66 -16.05
N ALA A 183 -9.71 -7.77 -17.34
CA ALA A 183 -9.07 -6.97 -18.38
C ALA A 183 -9.36 -5.47 -18.23
N GLU A 184 -10.60 -5.10 -17.94
CA GLU A 184 -11.01 -3.71 -17.67
C GLU A 184 -10.32 -3.16 -16.42
N LEU A 185 -10.23 -3.98 -15.36
CA LEU A 185 -9.52 -3.62 -14.14
C LEU A 185 -8.04 -3.37 -14.40
N LYS A 186 -7.38 -4.21 -15.23
CA LYS A 186 -5.99 -4.02 -15.65
C LYS A 186 -5.76 -2.67 -16.34
N GLU A 187 -6.64 -2.28 -17.23
CA GLU A 187 -6.55 -0.96 -17.89
C GLU A 187 -6.65 0.19 -16.87
N ALA A 188 -7.50 0.06 -15.85
CA ALA A 188 -7.66 1.06 -14.80
C ALA A 188 -6.42 1.19 -13.87
N LEU A 189 -5.52 0.20 -13.88
CA LEU A 189 -4.29 0.18 -13.07
C LEU A 189 -3.08 0.79 -13.78
N LYS A 190 -3.10 0.91 -15.10
CA LYS A 190 -1.95 1.39 -15.90
C LYS A 190 -1.48 2.76 -15.46
N GLY A 191 -0.17 2.90 -15.28
CA GLY A 191 0.49 4.14 -14.88
C GLY A 191 0.09 4.67 -13.50
N LYS A 192 -0.56 3.87 -12.66
CA LYS A 192 -1.07 4.29 -11.36
C LYS A 192 -0.51 3.48 -10.20
N VAL A 193 -0.23 4.17 -9.11
CA VAL A 193 0.09 3.54 -7.82
C VAL A 193 -1.22 3.22 -7.11
N THR A 194 -1.58 1.94 -7.07
CA THR A 194 -2.88 1.45 -6.60
C THR A 194 -2.72 0.60 -5.34
N LEU A 195 -3.43 0.98 -4.28
CA LEU A 195 -3.55 0.14 -3.08
C LEU A 195 -4.73 -0.83 -3.23
N PHE A 196 -4.51 -2.13 -2.99
CA PHE A 196 -5.58 -3.11 -2.84
C PHE A 196 -5.92 -3.30 -1.37
N SER A 197 -7.19 -3.07 -1.02
CA SER A 197 -7.73 -3.24 0.32
C SER A 197 -9.00 -4.09 0.32
N GLY A 198 -9.46 -4.51 1.48
CA GLY A 198 -10.68 -5.31 1.65
C GLY A 198 -10.51 -6.40 2.71
N HIS A 199 -11.62 -7.01 3.14
CA HIS A 199 -11.61 -8.05 4.17
C HIS A 199 -10.81 -9.30 3.77
N SER A 200 -10.48 -10.13 4.77
CA SER A 200 -9.96 -11.48 4.50
C SER A 200 -11.02 -12.31 3.76
N GLY A 201 -10.58 -13.11 2.79
CA GLY A 201 -11.48 -14.01 2.06
C GLY A 201 -12.23 -13.40 0.88
N VAL A 202 -12.21 -12.08 0.64
CA VAL A 202 -12.87 -11.44 -0.51
C VAL A 202 -12.20 -11.74 -1.86
N GLY A 203 -11.05 -12.42 -1.85
CA GLY A 203 -10.36 -12.86 -3.08
C GLY A 203 -9.28 -11.93 -3.60
N LYS A 204 -8.71 -11.04 -2.76
CA LYS A 204 -7.62 -10.14 -3.17
C LYS A 204 -6.43 -10.86 -3.82
N SER A 205 -5.92 -11.92 -3.18
CA SER A 205 -4.78 -12.68 -3.70
C SER A 205 -5.09 -13.35 -5.04
N THR A 206 -6.29 -13.91 -5.17
CA THR A 206 -6.75 -14.53 -6.43
C THR A 206 -6.83 -13.48 -7.53
N LEU A 207 -7.39 -12.30 -7.21
CA LEU A 207 -7.51 -11.20 -8.16
C LEU A 207 -6.13 -10.68 -8.59
N ILE A 208 -5.20 -10.52 -7.66
CA ILE A 208 -3.86 -10.06 -7.99
C ILE A 208 -3.11 -11.10 -8.82
N ASN A 209 -3.25 -12.41 -8.54
CA ASN A 209 -2.68 -13.46 -9.38
C ASN A 209 -3.31 -13.47 -10.79
N ALA A 210 -4.59 -13.12 -10.93
CA ALA A 210 -5.21 -12.96 -12.25
C ALA A 210 -4.68 -11.73 -13.00
N ILE A 211 -4.31 -10.67 -12.29
CA ILE A 211 -3.71 -9.46 -12.86
C ILE A 211 -2.22 -9.67 -13.16
N LEU A 212 -1.48 -10.28 -12.25
CA LEU A 212 -0.03 -10.51 -12.27
C LEU A 212 0.27 -12.01 -12.14
N PRO A 213 0.05 -12.84 -13.16
CA PRO A 213 0.19 -14.29 -13.06
C PRO A 213 1.62 -14.74 -12.74
N GLU A 214 2.61 -13.92 -13.07
CA GLU A 214 4.03 -14.21 -12.80
C GLU A 214 4.40 -14.11 -11.32
N GLN A 215 3.63 -13.39 -10.51
CA GLN A 215 3.94 -13.14 -9.10
C GLN A 215 3.59 -14.33 -8.20
N GLN A 216 2.71 -15.26 -8.63
CA GLN A 216 2.30 -16.48 -7.91
C GLN A 216 2.10 -16.28 -6.40
N LEU A 217 1.37 -15.21 -6.02
CA LEU A 217 1.07 -14.94 -4.62
C LEU A 217 0.32 -16.14 -4.04
N LYS A 218 0.84 -16.74 -2.98
CA LYS A 218 0.18 -17.87 -2.33
C LYS A 218 -1.17 -17.43 -1.77
N THR A 219 -2.22 -17.97 -2.35
CA THR A 219 -3.61 -17.77 -1.92
C THR A 219 -3.82 -18.42 -0.56
N GLY A 220 -3.66 -17.71 0.52
CA GLY A 220 -3.78 -18.22 1.89
C GLY A 220 -2.80 -17.60 2.86
N GLU A 221 -1.59 -17.25 2.45
CA GLU A 221 -0.59 -16.66 3.35
C GLU A 221 -0.91 -15.21 3.72
N ILE A 222 -1.61 -14.46 2.86
CA ILE A 222 -2.10 -13.11 3.19
C ILE A 222 -3.11 -13.15 4.35
N SER A 223 -3.79 -14.29 4.55
CA SER A 223 -4.76 -14.50 5.64
C SER A 223 -4.23 -15.35 6.81
N ALA A 224 -3.24 -16.20 6.59
CA ALA A 224 -2.80 -17.22 7.56
C ALA A 224 -1.84 -16.70 8.64
N TYR A 225 -1.24 -15.52 8.45
CA TYR A 225 -0.33 -14.93 9.44
C TYR A 225 -1.02 -14.43 10.72
N HIS A 226 -2.37 -14.51 10.78
CA HIS A 226 -3.15 -14.06 11.95
C HIS A 226 -3.25 -15.08 13.10
N ASN A 227 -2.82 -16.33 12.93
CA ASN A 227 -3.09 -17.39 13.93
C ASN A 227 -1.93 -17.73 14.90
N LYS A 228 -0.81 -17.05 14.81
CA LYS A 228 0.28 -17.24 15.78
C LYS A 228 0.61 -15.91 16.44
N GLY A 229 0.24 -15.77 17.71
CA GLY A 229 0.44 -14.63 18.61
C GLY A 229 1.88 -14.07 18.74
N MET A 230 2.54 -13.79 17.64
CA MET A 230 3.80 -13.08 17.57
C MET A 230 3.56 -11.67 17.01
N HIS A 231 4.30 -10.69 17.51
CA HIS A 231 4.30 -9.30 17.13
C HIS A 231 4.21 -9.15 15.58
N THR A 232 3.08 -8.66 15.10
CA THR A 232 2.75 -8.59 13.67
C THR A 232 3.56 -7.48 13.04
N THR A 233 4.70 -7.80 12.47
CA THR A 233 5.42 -6.89 11.60
C THR A 233 4.59 -6.78 10.31
N THR A 234 3.99 -5.63 10.09
CA THR A 234 3.24 -5.33 8.87
C THR A 234 4.23 -5.14 7.74
N PHE A 235 4.26 -6.05 6.78
CA PHE A 235 5.03 -5.89 5.56
C PHE A 235 4.16 -5.26 4.50
N SER A 236 4.70 -4.29 3.79
CA SER A 236 4.07 -3.69 2.61
C SER A 236 5.01 -3.83 1.42
N GLU A 237 4.47 -4.18 0.27
CA GLU A 237 5.25 -4.39 -0.95
C GLU A 237 4.49 -3.87 -2.16
N MET A 238 5.22 -3.34 -3.13
CA MET A 238 4.71 -2.84 -4.40
C MET A 238 5.16 -3.76 -5.53
N PHE A 239 4.23 -4.16 -6.38
CA PHE A 239 4.47 -4.99 -7.56
C PHE A 239 4.24 -4.18 -8.81
N PRO A 240 5.19 -4.15 -9.76
CA PRO A 240 4.99 -3.46 -11.02
C PRO A 240 3.87 -4.13 -11.84
N VAL A 241 2.99 -3.34 -12.43
CA VAL A 241 1.89 -3.79 -13.29
C VAL A 241 2.25 -3.61 -14.76
N ASP A 242 2.99 -2.56 -15.05
CA ASP A 242 3.38 -2.14 -16.39
C ASP A 242 4.74 -1.45 -16.40
N GLU A 243 5.22 -1.09 -17.60
CA GLU A 243 6.47 -0.35 -17.81
C GLU A 243 6.32 1.16 -17.51
N GLU A 244 5.08 1.66 -17.39
CA GLU A 244 4.73 3.08 -17.20
C GLU A 244 4.68 3.51 -15.72
N ASN A 245 5.32 2.74 -14.82
CA ASN A 245 5.31 2.97 -13.37
C ASN A 245 3.94 2.75 -12.69
N GLY A 246 3.11 1.88 -13.24
CA GLY A 246 1.97 1.33 -12.55
C GLY A 246 2.40 0.33 -11.48
N TYR A 247 1.88 0.46 -10.25
CA TYR A 247 2.19 -0.44 -9.14
C TYR A 247 0.94 -0.86 -8.39
N ILE A 248 0.90 -2.12 -7.97
CA ILE A 248 -0.03 -2.63 -6.97
C ILE A 248 0.68 -2.66 -5.61
N CYS A 249 0.12 -1.91 -4.65
CA CYS A 249 0.55 -1.98 -3.26
C CYS A 249 -0.27 -3.03 -2.51
N LEU A 250 0.40 -3.99 -1.89
CA LEU A 250 -0.21 -5.00 -1.05
C LEU A 250 0.12 -4.80 0.40
N LEU A 251 -0.92 -4.97 1.23
CA LEU A 251 -0.81 -5.07 2.66
C LEU A 251 -0.96 -6.53 3.05
N TYR A 252 0.06 -7.10 3.64
CA TYR A 252 0.02 -8.46 4.18
C TYR A 252 -0.74 -8.56 5.52
N THR A 253 -1.44 -7.50 5.95
CA THR A 253 -2.31 -7.51 7.12
C THR A 253 -3.67 -6.91 6.77
N SER A 254 -4.73 -7.72 6.85
CA SER A 254 -6.10 -7.20 6.82
C SER A 254 -6.38 -6.38 8.07
N PRO A 255 -7.10 -5.24 7.99
CA PRO A 255 -7.64 -4.61 9.18
C PRO A 255 -8.55 -5.62 9.91
N SER A 256 -8.33 -5.79 11.22
CA SER A 256 -9.23 -6.61 12.04
C SER A 256 -10.60 -5.92 12.11
N PRO A 257 -11.71 -6.67 12.12
CA PRO A 257 -13.05 -6.11 12.37
C PRO A 257 -13.17 -5.33 13.70
N ARG A 258 -12.20 -5.49 14.61
CA ARG A 258 -12.09 -4.74 15.87
C ARG A 258 -11.47 -3.35 15.69
N ASP A 259 -10.83 -3.07 14.56
CA ASP A 259 -10.20 -1.77 14.28
C ASP A 259 -11.24 -0.73 13.78
N THR A 260 -12.51 -1.12 13.67
CA THR A 260 -13.63 -0.28 13.19
C THR A 260 -14.60 0.15 14.29
N ARG A 261 -14.22 0.05 15.57
CA ARG A 261 -14.99 0.59 16.69
C ARG A 261 -14.47 1.93 17.15
#